data_1447fb69ee1c76220f8e022147a7cac1
#
_entry.id   1447fb69ee1c76220f8e022147a7cac1
#
_cell.length_a   1.000
_cell.length_b   1.000
_cell.length_c   1.000
_cell.angle_alpha   90.00
_cell.angle_beta   90.00
_cell.angle_gamma   90.00
#
_symmetry.space_group_name_H-M   'P 1'
#
loop_
_entity.id
_entity.type
_entity.pdbx_description
1 polymer ?
#
loop_
_entity_poly.entity_id
_entity_poly.type
_entity_poly.pdbx_seq_one_letter_code
_entity_poly.pdbx_strand_id
1 'polypeptide(L)'
;MSDADRKPRILVVEDHPLIAELVETRLRIEGMQALKCTSGREALDVIAREPLDVVILDIMMPDVDGYEVLHHIRSRASTATLPVIFLTAKSTPADIEKGLAMGANYYITKPFSGLDLVRKVRLCLGEHAAPAEPPVVG
;
A
#
# COMPACT_ATOMS: atom_id res chain seq x y z
N MET A 1 -14.64 12.89 -18.38
CA MET A 1 -13.26 12.90 -17.87
C MET A 1 -12.59 11.59 -18.24
N SER A 2 -11.43 11.64 -18.82
CA SER A 2 -10.72 10.42 -19.19
C SER A 2 -10.07 9.79 -17.95
N ASP A 3 -9.75 8.51 -18.01
CA ASP A 3 -9.08 7.83 -16.92
C ASP A 3 -7.73 8.48 -16.58
N ALA A 4 -7.08 9.07 -17.58
CA ALA A 4 -5.79 9.74 -17.37
C ALA A 4 -5.89 10.95 -16.45
N ASP A 5 -7.06 11.56 -16.35
CA ASP A 5 -7.26 12.75 -15.51
C ASP A 5 -7.70 12.41 -14.09
N ARG A 6 -8.01 11.15 -13.84
CA ARG A 6 -8.47 10.73 -12.52
C ARG A 6 -7.28 10.52 -11.60
N LYS A 7 -7.39 11.10 -10.40
CA LYS A 7 -6.34 10.90 -9.40
C LYS A 7 -6.33 9.45 -8.94
N PRO A 8 -5.15 8.85 -8.80
CA PRO A 8 -5.05 7.52 -8.19
C PRO A 8 -5.62 7.52 -6.78
N ARG A 9 -6.30 6.45 -6.43
CA ARG A 9 -6.94 6.29 -5.13
C ARG A 9 -6.18 5.25 -4.32
N ILE A 10 -5.59 5.69 -3.23
CA ILE A 10 -4.73 4.88 -2.38
C ILE A 10 -5.39 4.69 -1.02
N LEU A 11 -5.57 3.45 -0.60
CA LEU A 11 -6.05 3.16 0.75
C LEU A 11 -4.86 3.01 1.68
N VAL A 12 -4.88 3.75 2.78
CA VAL A 12 -3.85 3.69 3.81
C VAL A 12 -4.44 3.04 5.06
N VAL A 13 -3.99 1.85 5.38
CA VAL A 13 -4.48 1.08 6.53
C VAL A 13 -3.40 1.07 7.60
N GLU A 14 -3.60 1.86 8.64
CA GLU A 14 -2.60 2.09 9.67
C GLU A 14 -3.30 2.51 10.96
N ASP A 15 -3.08 1.76 12.05
CA ASP A 15 -3.73 2.06 13.32
C ASP A 15 -3.04 3.18 14.11
N HIS A 16 -1.81 3.54 13.74
CA HIS A 16 -1.09 4.64 14.39
C HIS A 16 -1.46 5.95 13.71
N PRO A 17 -2.20 6.86 14.37
CA PRO A 17 -2.75 8.05 13.71
C PRO A 17 -1.72 8.96 13.06
N LEU A 18 -0.57 9.16 13.72
CA LEU A 18 0.45 10.05 13.18
C LEU A 18 1.08 9.49 11.92
N ILE A 19 1.30 8.18 11.87
CA ILE A 19 1.87 7.55 10.70
C ILE A 19 0.87 7.60 9.55
N ALA A 20 -0.40 7.31 9.83
CA ALA A 20 -1.44 7.39 8.83
C ALA A 20 -1.52 8.78 8.22
N GLU A 21 -1.45 9.82 9.07
CA GLU A 21 -1.50 11.20 8.61
C GLU A 21 -0.28 11.58 7.77
N LEU A 22 0.91 11.13 8.17
CA LEU A 22 2.12 11.37 7.42
C LEU A 22 2.04 10.79 6.01
N VAL A 23 1.59 9.55 5.92
CA VAL A 23 1.45 8.87 4.63
C VAL A 23 0.39 9.57 3.77
N GLU A 24 -0.74 9.88 4.35
CA GLU A 24 -1.82 10.59 3.65
C GLU A 24 -1.33 11.91 3.08
N THR A 25 -0.67 12.71 3.91
CA THR A 25 -0.17 14.01 3.50
C THR A 25 0.82 13.87 2.34
N ARG A 26 1.72 12.92 2.45
CA ARG A 26 2.72 12.70 1.39
C ARG A 26 2.06 12.33 0.08
N LEU A 27 1.07 11.43 0.12
CA LEU A 27 0.38 11.03 -1.10
C LEU A 27 -0.38 12.19 -1.74
N ARG A 28 -1.02 13.02 -0.93
CA ARG A 28 -1.75 14.18 -1.43
C ARG A 28 -0.82 15.19 -2.09
N ILE A 29 0.35 15.41 -1.52
CA ILE A 29 1.35 16.29 -2.10
C ILE A 29 1.76 15.78 -3.48
N GLU A 30 1.79 14.47 -3.66
CA GLU A 30 2.15 13.85 -4.92
C GLU A 30 0.98 13.74 -5.91
N GLY A 31 -0.15 14.35 -5.60
CA GLY A 31 -1.29 14.37 -6.51
C GLY A 31 -2.21 13.16 -6.43
N MET A 32 -2.09 12.36 -5.39
CA MET A 32 -2.90 11.17 -5.19
C MET A 32 -4.01 11.41 -4.18
N GLN A 33 -5.09 10.65 -4.31
CA GLN A 33 -6.18 10.69 -3.34
C GLN A 33 -5.93 9.59 -2.31
N ALA A 34 -5.93 9.96 -1.04
CA ALA A 34 -5.69 9.02 0.03
C ALA A 34 -6.93 8.83 0.89
N LEU A 35 -7.29 7.57 1.14
CA LEU A 35 -8.35 7.20 2.07
C LEU A 35 -7.67 6.51 3.26
N LYS A 36 -8.02 6.92 4.47
CA LYS A 36 -7.42 6.34 5.68
C LYS A 36 -8.37 5.38 6.37
N CYS A 37 -7.82 4.27 6.83
CA CYS A 37 -8.48 3.34 7.76
C CYS A 37 -7.54 3.10 8.92
N THR A 38 -8.11 2.89 10.11
CA THR A 38 -7.32 2.64 11.31
C THR A 38 -7.40 1.21 11.79
N SER A 39 -8.11 0.34 11.08
CA SER A 39 -8.22 -1.07 11.44
C SER A 39 -8.36 -1.94 10.19
N GLY A 40 -8.01 -3.21 10.33
CA GLY A 40 -8.19 -4.16 9.25
C GLY A 40 -9.66 -4.39 8.91
N ARG A 41 -10.52 -4.38 9.92
CA ARG A 41 -11.95 -4.56 9.72
C ARG A 41 -12.53 -3.43 8.86
N GLU A 42 -12.17 -2.20 9.18
CA GLU A 42 -12.59 -1.04 8.40
C GLU A 42 -12.05 -1.13 6.97
N ALA A 43 -10.81 -1.59 6.83
CA ALA A 43 -10.19 -1.76 5.53
C ALA A 43 -10.99 -2.73 4.64
N LEU A 44 -11.43 -3.85 5.22
CA LEU A 44 -12.23 -4.82 4.46
C LEU A 44 -13.52 -4.21 3.92
N ASP A 45 -14.17 -3.35 4.70
CA ASP A 45 -15.36 -2.65 4.26
C ASP A 45 -15.08 -1.68 3.12
N VAL A 46 -14.00 -0.91 3.24
CA VAL A 46 -13.64 0.05 2.19
C VAL A 46 -13.25 -0.67 0.91
N ILE A 47 -12.45 -1.73 1.01
CA ILE A 47 -12.03 -2.52 -0.14
C ILE A 47 -13.24 -3.09 -0.90
N ALA A 48 -14.29 -3.46 -0.18
CA ALA A 48 -15.49 -4.00 -0.79
C ALA A 48 -16.32 -2.95 -1.53
N ARG A 49 -16.23 -1.68 -1.13
CA ARG A 49 -17.09 -0.61 -1.65
C ARG A 49 -16.42 0.36 -2.61
N GLU A 50 -15.14 0.62 -2.40
CA GLU A 50 -14.46 1.72 -3.09
C GLU A 50 -13.56 1.23 -4.19
N PRO A 51 -13.53 1.90 -5.33
CA PRO A 51 -12.50 1.61 -6.32
C PRO A 51 -11.15 2.09 -5.80
N LEU A 52 -10.18 1.21 -5.79
CA LEU A 52 -8.84 1.50 -5.27
C LEU A 52 -7.79 1.11 -6.28
N ASP A 53 -6.68 1.84 -6.29
CA ASP A 53 -5.56 1.56 -7.19
C ASP A 53 -4.39 0.90 -6.48
N VAL A 54 -4.21 1.21 -5.19
CA VAL A 54 -3.15 0.62 -4.37
C VAL A 54 -3.61 0.61 -2.90
N VAL A 55 -3.18 -0.39 -2.15
CA VAL A 55 -3.39 -0.45 -0.70
C VAL A 55 -2.04 -0.44 0.00
N ILE A 56 -1.85 0.49 0.92
CA ILE A 56 -0.70 0.53 1.83
C ILE A 56 -1.21 -0.01 3.17
N LEU A 57 -0.58 -1.04 3.69
CA LEU A 57 -1.15 -1.87 4.73
C LEU A 57 -0.13 -2.22 5.80
N ASP A 58 -0.42 -1.88 7.06
CA ASP A 58 0.38 -2.35 8.17
C ASP A 58 -0.04 -3.78 8.53
N ILE A 59 0.92 -4.59 8.93
CA ILE A 59 0.66 -5.96 9.37
C ILE A 59 0.16 -5.98 10.81
N MET A 60 0.75 -5.14 11.67
CA MET A 60 0.53 -5.19 13.11
C MET A 60 -0.67 -4.35 13.53
N MET A 61 -1.85 -4.93 13.46
CA MET A 61 -3.08 -4.29 13.90
C MET A 61 -3.89 -5.28 14.74
N PRO A 62 -4.64 -4.77 15.75
CA PRO A 62 -5.49 -5.65 16.56
C PRO A 62 -6.64 -6.22 15.76
N ASP A 63 -7.17 -7.36 16.18
CA ASP A 63 -8.29 -8.09 15.60
C ASP A 63 -7.99 -8.64 14.22
N VAL A 64 -8.13 -7.85 13.19
CA VAL A 64 -7.83 -8.26 11.81
C VAL A 64 -6.49 -7.65 11.42
N ASP A 65 -5.45 -8.47 11.34
CA ASP A 65 -4.11 -7.99 11.00
C ASP A 65 -3.92 -7.85 9.48
N GLY A 66 -2.75 -7.33 9.09
CA GLY A 66 -2.47 -7.09 7.69
C GLY A 66 -2.39 -8.36 6.84
N TYR A 67 -1.96 -9.47 7.41
CA TYR A 67 -1.93 -10.73 6.68
C TYR A 67 -3.35 -11.16 6.31
N GLU A 68 -4.29 -11.02 7.23
CA GLU A 68 -5.68 -11.35 6.98
C GLU A 68 -6.30 -10.46 5.92
N VAL A 69 -6.00 -9.17 5.96
CA VAL A 69 -6.48 -8.23 4.94
C VAL A 69 -5.93 -8.62 3.57
N LEU A 70 -4.64 -8.90 3.48
CA LEU A 70 -4.02 -9.30 2.21
C LEU A 70 -4.62 -10.60 1.68
N HIS A 71 -4.81 -11.58 2.56
CA HIS A 71 -5.42 -12.85 2.17
C HIS A 71 -6.80 -12.60 1.57
N HIS A 72 -7.59 -11.75 2.22
CA HIS A 72 -8.93 -11.40 1.74
C HIS A 72 -8.88 -10.74 0.35
N ILE A 73 -7.98 -9.80 0.18
CA ILE A 73 -7.80 -9.12 -1.11
C ILE A 73 -7.47 -10.11 -2.21
N ARG A 74 -6.54 -11.02 -1.98
CA ARG A 74 -6.09 -11.99 -2.99
C ARG A 74 -7.11 -13.09 -3.26
N SER A 75 -8.03 -13.33 -2.32
CA SER A 75 -9.03 -14.39 -2.44
C SER A 75 -10.25 -14.00 -3.26
N ARG A 76 -10.43 -12.70 -3.54
CA ARG A 76 -11.62 -12.23 -4.26
C ARG A 76 -11.24 -11.86 -5.70
N ALA A 77 -12.03 -12.33 -6.65
CA ALA A 77 -11.76 -12.07 -8.07
C ALA A 77 -11.65 -10.58 -8.38
N SER A 78 -12.49 -9.76 -7.74
CA SER A 78 -12.52 -8.31 -8.01
C SER A 78 -11.28 -7.57 -7.52
N THR A 79 -10.52 -8.14 -6.58
CA THR A 79 -9.35 -7.50 -5.99
C THR A 79 -8.08 -8.35 -6.06
N ALA A 80 -8.15 -9.51 -6.71
CA ALA A 80 -7.05 -10.45 -6.70
C ALA A 80 -5.72 -9.87 -7.17
N THR A 81 -5.76 -8.87 -8.05
CA THR A 81 -4.55 -8.22 -8.57
C THR A 81 -4.34 -6.80 -8.05
N LEU A 82 -5.15 -6.37 -7.08
CA LEU A 82 -4.99 -5.04 -6.49
C LEU A 82 -3.62 -4.95 -5.83
N PRO A 83 -2.77 -3.99 -6.22
CA PRO A 83 -1.44 -3.87 -5.63
C PRO A 83 -1.49 -3.57 -4.14
N VAL A 84 -0.67 -4.26 -3.37
CA VAL A 84 -0.56 -4.09 -1.93
C VAL A 84 0.90 -3.87 -1.55
N ILE A 85 1.13 -2.83 -0.75
CA ILE A 85 2.44 -2.53 -0.18
C ILE A 85 2.31 -2.69 1.33
N PHE A 86 3.09 -3.60 1.91
CA PHE A 86 3.18 -3.65 3.37
C PHE A 86 4.08 -2.52 3.86
N LEU A 87 3.62 -1.80 4.87
CA LEU A 87 4.39 -0.76 5.55
C LEU A 87 4.30 -1.06 7.04
N THR A 88 5.36 -1.61 7.63
CA THR A 88 5.27 -2.23 8.95
C THR A 88 6.60 -2.20 9.70
N ALA A 89 6.52 -2.31 11.02
CA ALA A 89 7.70 -2.43 11.87
C ALA A 89 8.28 -3.85 11.87
N LYS A 90 7.57 -4.83 11.32
CA LYS A 90 8.10 -6.19 11.19
C LYS A 90 9.17 -6.19 10.12
N SER A 91 10.43 -6.31 10.55
CA SER A 91 11.56 -6.03 9.68
C SER A 91 12.56 -7.18 9.51
N THR A 92 12.27 -8.36 10.05
CA THR A 92 13.19 -9.49 9.87
C THR A 92 13.13 -10.01 8.44
N PRO A 93 14.22 -10.63 7.95
CA PRO A 93 14.19 -11.26 6.63
C PRO A 93 13.04 -12.25 6.47
N ALA A 94 12.72 -12.99 7.53
CA ALA A 94 11.61 -13.95 7.49
C ALA A 94 10.27 -13.25 7.34
N ASP A 95 10.08 -12.12 8.00
CA ASP A 95 8.85 -11.32 7.88
C ASP A 95 8.67 -10.83 6.44
N ILE A 96 9.73 -10.29 5.87
CA ILE A 96 9.71 -9.74 4.51
C ILE A 96 9.40 -10.85 3.52
N GLU A 97 10.09 -11.98 3.65
CA GLU A 97 9.88 -13.12 2.77
C GLU A 97 8.44 -13.62 2.84
N LYS A 98 7.89 -13.73 4.04
CA LYS A 98 6.52 -14.17 4.24
C LYS A 98 5.52 -13.22 3.56
N GLY A 99 5.68 -11.92 3.77
CA GLY A 99 4.79 -10.93 3.18
C GLY A 99 4.77 -10.98 1.67
N LEU A 100 5.95 -11.05 1.06
CA LEU A 100 6.06 -11.13 -0.39
C LEU A 100 5.50 -12.46 -0.92
N ALA A 101 5.76 -13.56 -0.21
CA ALA A 101 5.23 -14.87 -0.60
C ALA A 101 3.71 -14.92 -0.53
N MET A 102 3.10 -14.15 0.35
CA MET A 102 1.64 -14.08 0.46
C MET A 102 1.00 -13.23 -0.63
N GLY A 103 1.80 -12.53 -1.41
CA GLY A 103 1.29 -11.77 -2.53
C GLY A 103 1.36 -10.25 -2.39
N ALA A 104 2.09 -9.73 -1.41
CA ALA A 104 2.36 -8.29 -1.37
C ALA A 104 3.28 -7.94 -2.52
N ASN A 105 3.03 -6.79 -3.14
CA ASN A 105 3.85 -6.34 -4.26
C ASN A 105 5.17 -5.74 -3.79
N TYR A 106 5.14 -5.05 -2.65
CA TYR A 106 6.33 -4.46 -2.04
C TYR A 106 6.21 -4.54 -0.52
N TYR A 107 7.36 -4.45 0.14
CA TYR A 107 7.46 -4.50 1.59
C TYR A 107 8.37 -3.37 2.04
N ILE A 108 7.85 -2.48 2.86
CA ILE A 108 8.60 -1.33 3.37
C ILE A 108 8.62 -1.41 4.89
N THR A 109 9.80 -1.32 5.48
CA THR A 109 9.94 -1.37 6.93
C THR A 109 9.94 0.03 7.54
N LYS A 110 9.38 0.16 8.75
CA LYS A 110 9.43 1.40 9.51
C LYS A 110 10.72 1.46 10.33
N PRO A 111 11.34 2.62 10.46
CA PRO A 111 10.99 3.91 9.84
C PRO A 111 11.24 3.89 8.34
N PHE A 112 10.44 4.63 7.61
CA PHE A 112 10.48 4.56 6.15
C PHE A 112 10.83 5.90 5.52
N SER A 113 11.30 5.83 4.28
CA SER A 113 11.53 7.01 3.45
C SER A 113 10.25 7.34 2.70
N GLY A 114 9.77 8.59 2.84
CA GLY A 114 8.59 9.03 2.08
C GLY A 114 8.82 8.95 0.58
N LEU A 115 10.04 9.24 0.14
CA LEU A 115 10.40 9.15 -1.27
C LEU A 115 10.32 7.71 -1.78
N ASP A 116 10.83 6.76 -0.99
CA ASP A 116 10.78 5.35 -1.35
C ASP A 116 9.33 4.86 -1.42
N LEU A 117 8.51 5.28 -0.47
CA LEU A 117 7.09 4.92 -0.45
C LEU A 117 6.40 5.40 -1.72
N VAL A 118 6.59 6.67 -2.07
CA VAL A 118 5.98 7.25 -3.27
C VAL A 118 6.45 6.51 -4.52
N ARG A 119 7.74 6.18 -4.59
CA ARG A 119 8.28 5.44 -5.73
C ARG A 119 7.58 4.09 -5.89
N LYS A 120 7.42 3.36 -4.79
CA LYS A 120 6.75 2.06 -4.82
C LYS A 120 5.29 2.17 -5.21
N VAL A 121 4.60 3.20 -4.73
CA VAL A 121 3.22 3.45 -5.13
C VAL A 121 3.14 3.70 -6.63
N ARG A 122 4.04 4.53 -7.17
CA ARG A 122 4.03 4.82 -8.61
C ARG A 122 4.33 3.58 -9.44
N LEU A 123 5.22 2.71 -8.97
CA LEU A 123 5.46 1.44 -9.64
C LEU A 123 4.20 0.58 -9.66
N CYS A 124 3.46 0.54 -8.55
CA CYS A 124 2.20 -0.19 -8.50
C CYS A 124 1.16 0.36 -9.47
N LEU A 125 1.21 1.66 -9.73
CA LEU A 125 0.29 2.32 -10.66
C LEU A 125 0.68 2.09 -12.13
N GLY A 126 1.77 1.38 -12.37
CA GLY A 126 2.24 1.14 -13.72
C GLY A 126 3.02 2.31 -14.30
N GLU A 127 3.30 3.32 -13.49
CA GLU A 127 4.15 4.41 -13.95
C GLU A 127 5.57 3.90 -13.99
N HIS A 128 6.20 4.03 -15.11
CA HIS A 128 7.61 3.70 -15.19
C HIS A 128 8.34 4.65 -14.28
N ALA A 129 9.07 4.08 -13.34
CA ALA A 129 10.03 4.85 -12.62
C ALA A 129 10.73 5.65 -13.67
N ALA A 130 10.82 6.94 -13.44
CA ALA A 130 11.36 7.85 -14.39
C ALA A 130 12.41 7.15 -15.22
N PRO A 131 12.34 7.30 -16.53
CA PRO A 131 13.33 6.69 -17.40
C PRO A 131 14.74 7.00 -16.96
N ALA A 132 14.84 7.94 -16.06
CA ALA A 132 16.10 8.35 -15.49
C ALA A 132 16.60 7.46 -14.38
N GLU A 133 15.82 6.52 -13.90
CA GLU A 133 16.35 5.64 -12.86
C GLU A 133 17.26 4.64 -13.53
N PRO A 134 18.58 4.80 -13.37
CA PRO A 134 19.48 3.85 -13.98
C PRO A 134 19.25 2.49 -13.36
N PRO A 135 19.32 1.42 -14.14
CA PRO A 135 19.25 0.11 -13.54
C PRO A 135 20.31 0.05 -12.45
N VAL A 136 19.90 -0.39 -11.30
CA VAL A 136 20.85 -0.57 -10.21
C VAL A 136 21.80 -1.66 -10.67
N VAL A 137 22.96 -1.25 -11.05
CA VAL A 137 23.98 -2.20 -11.47
C VAL A 137 24.75 -2.61 -10.25
N GLY A 138 24.57 -3.81 -9.89
CA GLY A 138 25.33 -4.42 -8.80
C GLY A 138 24.81 -4.16 -7.46
#